data_ac79f39498b627c407785d91d72d3c2e
#
_entry.id   ac79f39498b627c407785d91d72d3c2e
#
_cell.length_a   1.000
_cell.length_b   1.000
_cell.length_c   1.000
_cell.angle_alpha   90.00
_cell.angle_beta   90.00
_cell.angle_gamma   90.00
#
_symmetry.space_group_name_H-M   'P 1'
#
loop_
_entity.id
_entity.type
_entity.pdbx_description
1 polymer ?
#
loop_
_entity_poly.entity_id
_entity_poly.type
_entity_poly.pdbx_seq_one_letter_code
_entity_poly.pdbx_strand_id
1 'polypeptide(L)'
;MTNWHWLTFDQLGSADLYTALALRQDVFILEQTCLFPDIDGLDPSALHLLGWHTVDGQRRLAAYLRCLAPGAKHPEMSLGRIVTAPAARGTGIGRELVARGIAHATAQFPGHAIRIGAQARLERFYQHYGFVTVTAMYVEDGIEHVDMVRP
;
A
#
# COMPACT_ATOMS: atom_id res chain seq x y z
N MET A 1 -17.80 2.99 -9.31
CA MET A 1 -17.67 1.92 -8.29
C MET A 1 -16.32 1.24 -8.42
N THR A 2 -15.69 0.93 -7.31
CA THR A 2 -14.39 0.27 -7.29
C THR A 2 -14.57 -1.24 -7.08
N ASN A 3 -13.93 -2.02 -7.91
CA ASN A 3 -13.92 -3.48 -7.78
C ASN A 3 -12.62 -3.90 -7.10
N TRP A 4 -12.72 -4.45 -5.89
CA TRP A 4 -11.58 -4.78 -5.03
C TRP A 4 -11.23 -6.25 -5.09
N HIS A 5 -9.92 -6.55 -5.21
CA HIS A 5 -9.37 -7.90 -5.19
C HIS A 5 -8.25 -8.00 -4.18
N TRP A 6 -8.33 -9.01 -3.31
CA TRP A 6 -7.29 -9.36 -2.33
C TRP A 6 -6.66 -10.68 -2.76
N LEU A 7 -5.41 -10.65 -3.18
CA LEU A 7 -4.79 -11.76 -3.91
C LEU A 7 -3.38 -12.07 -3.40
N THR A 8 -3.00 -13.34 -3.45
CA THR A 8 -1.60 -13.76 -3.36
C THR A 8 -0.86 -13.40 -4.64
N PHE A 9 0.47 -13.48 -4.62
CA PHE A 9 1.28 -13.23 -5.81
C PHE A 9 0.89 -14.15 -6.97
N ASP A 10 0.71 -15.44 -6.68
CA ASP A 10 0.35 -16.43 -7.72
C ASP A 10 -1.05 -16.20 -8.29
N GLN A 11 -1.95 -15.65 -7.50
CA GLN A 11 -3.31 -15.34 -7.96
C GLN A 11 -3.39 -14.06 -8.81
N LEU A 12 -2.40 -13.17 -8.72
CA LEU A 12 -2.38 -11.91 -9.48
C LEU A 12 -2.43 -12.13 -10.99
N GLY A 13 -1.69 -13.13 -11.48
CA GLY A 13 -1.42 -13.24 -12.90
C GLY A 13 -0.44 -12.17 -13.41
N SER A 14 0.18 -12.44 -14.55
CA SER A 14 1.26 -11.59 -15.07
C SER A 14 0.77 -10.21 -15.50
N ALA A 15 -0.41 -10.10 -16.10
CA ALA A 15 -0.96 -8.83 -16.57
C ALA A 15 -1.28 -7.88 -15.40
N ASP A 16 -1.94 -8.37 -14.36
CA ASP A 16 -2.30 -7.57 -13.19
C ASP A 16 -1.05 -7.19 -12.39
N LEU A 17 -0.09 -8.10 -12.26
CA LEU A 17 1.20 -7.80 -11.64
C LEU A 17 1.94 -6.69 -12.40
N TYR A 18 2.01 -6.80 -13.72
CA TYR A 18 2.67 -5.79 -14.55
C TYR A 18 2.01 -4.42 -14.37
N THR A 19 0.68 -4.37 -14.35
CA THR A 19 -0.08 -3.13 -14.13
C THR A 19 0.17 -2.55 -12.74
N ALA A 20 0.21 -3.39 -11.70
CA ALA A 20 0.51 -2.94 -10.34
C ALA A 20 1.92 -2.35 -10.23
N LEU A 21 2.91 -3.01 -10.81
CA LEU A 21 4.30 -2.51 -10.82
C LEU A 21 4.43 -1.21 -11.62
N ALA A 22 3.71 -1.07 -12.73
CA ALA A 22 3.69 0.17 -13.52
C ALA A 22 3.12 1.34 -12.70
N LEU A 23 2.01 1.13 -12.00
CA LEU A 23 1.43 2.17 -11.11
C LEU A 23 2.41 2.58 -10.00
N ARG A 24 3.05 1.62 -9.36
CA ARG A 24 4.06 1.87 -8.33
C ARG A 24 5.22 2.69 -8.87
N GLN A 25 5.75 2.34 -10.04
CA GLN A 25 6.80 3.09 -10.71
C GLN A 25 6.37 4.52 -11.03
N ASP A 26 5.19 4.68 -11.60
CA ASP A 26 4.69 6.00 -12.02
C ASP A 26 4.57 6.98 -10.85
N VAL A 27 4.16 6.51 -9.68
CA VAL A 27 3.95 7.36 -8.52
C VAL A 27 5.21 7.46 -7.66
N PHE A 28 5.77 6.32 -7.22
CA PHE A 28 6.87 6.35 -6.24
C PHE A 28 8.19 6.82 -6.84
N ILE A 29 8.45 6.51 -8.09
CA ILE A 29 9.72 6.86 -8.75
C ILE A 29 9.58 8.11 -9.61
N LEU A 30 8.65 8.11 -10.56
CA LEU A 30 8.54 9.19 -11.54
C LEU A 30 7.88 10.44 -10.95
N GLU A 31 6.69 10.32 -10.36
CA GLU A 31 5.98 11.48 -9.79
C GLU A 31 6.73 12.06 -8.60
N GLN A 32 7.20 11.23 -7.68
CA GLN A 32 7.92 11.68 -6.48
C GLN A 32 9.39 12.00 -6.74
N THR A 33 9.87 11.77 -7.94
CA THR A 33 11.27 12.01 -8.37
C THR A 33 12.25 11.34 -7.39
N CYS A 34 12.01 10.07 -7.09
CA CYS A 34 12.73 9.32 -6.07
C CYS A 34 13.35 8.06 -6.69
N LEU A 35 14.68 8.03 -6.78
CA LEU A 35 15.40 6.89 -7.35
C LEU A 35 15.70 5.87 -6.25
N PHE A 36 14.90 4.81 -6.21
CA PHE A 36 15.11 3.70 -5.29
C PHE A 36 14.59 2.39 -5.90
N PRO A 37 15.04 1.23 -5.44
CA PRO A 37 14.55 -0.04 -5.95
C PRO A 37 13.16 -0.35 -5.40
N ASP A 38 12.12 0.03 -6.12
CA ASP A 38 10.74 -0.25 -5.73
C ASP A 38 10.47 -1.76 -5.66
N ILE A 39 11.01 -2.53 -6.61
CA ILE A 39 10.98 -3.99 -6.57
C ILE A 39 12.07 -4.45 -5.61
N ASP A 40 11.66 -4.91 -4.43
CA ASP A 40 12.53 -5.20 -3.29
C ASP A 40 12.63 -6.69 -2.93
N GLY A 41 12.06 -7.57 -3.76
CA GLY A 41 12.06 -9.01 -3.55
C GLY A 41 10.97 -9.52 -2.60
N LEU A 42 10.13 -8.65 -2.04
CA LEU A 42 9.11 -9.04 -1.08
C LEU A 42 7.74 -9.32 -1.70
N ASP A 43 7.52 -8.90 -2.95
CA ASP A 43 6.23 -9.08 -3.62
C ASP A 43 5.81 -10.55 -3.75
N PRO A 44 6.71 -11.51 -4.05
CA PRO A 44 6.32 -12.91 -4.21
C PRO A 44 5.69 -13.53 -2.96
N SER A 45 6.07 -13.09 -1.76
CA SER A 45 5.53 -13.61 -0.49
C SER A 45 4.42 -12.73 0.11
N ALA A 46 4.08 -11.63 -0.56
CA ALA A 46 3.10 -10.66 -0.06
C ALA A 46 1.67 -11.02 -0.47
N LEU A 47 0.71 -10.35 0.19
CA LEU A 47 -0.67 -10.24 -0.26
C LEU A 47 -0.87 -8.87 -0.91
N HIS A 48 -1.73 -8.81 -1.91
CA HIS A 48 -1.91 -7.63 -2.74
C HIS A 48 -3.39 -7.23 -2.78
N LEU A 49 -3.69 -5.97 -2.50
CA LEU A 49 -5.02 -5.42 -2.64
C LEU A 49 -5.04 -4.48 -3.85
N LEU A 50 -5.90 -4.78 -4.81
CA LEU A 50 -6.06 -4.01 -6.03
C LEU A 50 -7.48 -3.48 -6.13
N GLY A 51 -7.61 -2.19 -6.38
CA GLY A 51 -8.88 -1.53 -6.65
C GLY A 51 -8.96 -1.11 -8.11
N TRP A 52 -9.93 -1.65 -8.83
CA TRP A 52 -10.11 -1.43 -10.27
C TRP A 52 -11.29 -0.53 -10.55
N HIS A 53 -11.11 0.40 -11.48
CA HIS A 53 -12.19 1.16 -12.12
C HIS A 53 -12.38 0.69 -13.55
N THR A 54 -13.59 0.80 -14.04
CA THR A 54 -13.88 0.65 -15.47
C THR A 54 -14.09 2.04 -16.06
N VAL A 55 -13.27 2.41 -17.04
CA VAL A 55 -13.34 3.69 -17.73
C VAL A 55 -13.40 3.41 -19.23
N ASP A 56 -14.46 3.87 -19.88
CA ASP A 56 -14.70 3.63 -21.32
C ASP A 56 -14.60 2.13 -21.70
N GLY A 57 -15.16 1.28 -20.86
CA GLY A 57 -15.16 -0.17 -21.04
C GLY A 57 -13.84 -0.87 -20.74
N GLN A 58 -12.81 -0.13 -20.29
CA GLN A 58 -11.50 -0.68 -19.96
C GLN A 58 -11.24 -0.68 -18.45
N ARG A 59 -10.70 -1.78 -17.94
CA ARG A 59 -10.22 -1.87 -16.56
C ARG A 59 -8.98 -0.99 -16.39
N ARG A 60 -8.99 -0.16 -15.35
CA ARG A 60 -7.83 0.65 -14.96
C ARG A 60 -7.58 0.48 -13.47
N LEU A 61 -6.32 0.23 -13.10
CA LEU A 61 -5.94 0.12 -11.71
C LEU A 61 -6.00 1.52 -11.08
N ALA A 62 -6.88 1.66 -10.08
CA ALA A 62 -7.11 2.94 -9.39
C ALA A 62 -6.38 3.01 -8.05
N ALA A 63 -6.19 1.87 -7.38
CA ALA A 63 -5.57 1.83 -6.06
C ALA A 63 -4.86 0.49 -5.84
N TYR A 64 -3.79 0.53 -5.05
CA TYR A 64 -3.01 -0.66 -4.73
C TYR A 64 -2.38 -0.53 -3.35
N LEU A 65 -2.28 -1.63 -2.62
CA LEU A 65 -1.36 -1.78 -1.49
C LEU A 65 -0.88 -3.22 -1.37
N ARG A 66 0.22 -3.37 -0.67
CA ARG A 66 0.82 -4.66 -0.37
C ARG A 66 0.79 -4.92 1.13
N CYS A 67 0.49 -6.17 1.53
CA CYS A 67 0.55 -6.62 2.92
C CYS A 67 1.63 -7.68 3.08
N LEU A 68 2.52 -7.45 4.05
CA LEU A 68 3.56 -8.40 4.42
C LEU A 68 3.17 -9.11 5.72
N ALA A 69 3.37 -10.44 5.76
CA ALA A 69 3.10 -11.25 6.93
C ALA A 69 3.97 -10.82 8.13
N PRO A 70 3.53 -11.10 9.38
CA PRO A 70 4.39 -10.91 10.54
C PRO A 70 5.72 -11.63 10.37
N GLY A 71 6.81 -10.94 10.67
CA GLY A 71 8.17 -11.47 10.55
C GLY A 71 8.81 -11.33 9.18
N ALA A 72 8.07 -10.94 8.13
CA ALA A 72 8.65 -10.79 6.78
C ALA A 72 9.60 -9.58 6.69
N LYS A 73 9.24 -8.48 7.32
CA LYS A 73 10.06 -7.26 7.36
C LYS A 73 10.20 -6.74 8.79
N HIS A 74 9.14 -6.80 9.56
CA HIS A 74 9.06 -6.40 10.96
C HIS A 74 8.42 -7.53 11.77
N PRO A 75 8.54 -7.56 13.11
CA PRO A 75 7.79 -8.50 13.94
C PRO A 75 6.28 -8.41 13.70
N GLU A 76 5.77 -7.20 13.53
CA GLU A 76 4.37 -6.93 13.16
C GLU A 76 4.15 -7.24 11.66
N MET A 77 2.89 -7.45 11.26
CA MET A 77 2.55 -7.38 9.84
C MET A 77 2.71 -5.95 9.33
N SER A 78 2.87 -5.78 8.02
CA SER A 78 3.13 -4.46 7.45
C SER A 78 2.23 -4.21 6.25
N LEU A 79 1.68 -3.01 6.16
CA LEU A 79 1.09 -2.47 4.94
C LEU A 79 2.08 -1.50 4.30
N GLY A 80 2.25 -1.60 3.01
CA GLY A 80 3.16 -0.72 2.28
C GLY A 80 2.79 -0.60 0.81
N ARG A 81 3.57 0.18 0.07
CA ARG A 81 3.29 0.47 -1.34
C ARG A 81 1.85 0.95 -1.54
N ILE A 82 1.36 1.74 -0.59
CA ILE A 82 0.00 2.30 -0.60
C ILE A 82 -0.04 3.42 -1.63
N VAL A 83 -0.82 3.23 -2.67
CA VAL A 83 -0.82 4.15 -3.82
C VAL A 83 -2.19 4.25 -4.47
N THR A 84 -2.53 5.45 -4.93
CA THR A 84 -3.69 5.68 -5.78
C THR A 84 -3.23 6.25 -7.11
N ALA A 85 -3.88 5.84 -8.20
CA ALA A 85 -3.61 6.41 -9.51
C ALA A 85 -3.98 7.90 -9.51
N PRO A 86 -3.18 8.78 -10.16
CA PRO A 86 -3.48 10.21 -10.19
C PRO A 86 -4.90 10.53 -10.65
N ALA A 87 -5.40 9.84 -11.66
CA ALA A 87 -6.76 10.04 -12.20
C ALA A 87 -7.88 9.66 -11.21
N ALA A 88 -7.60 8.84 -10.20
CA ALA A 88 -8.58 8.38 -9.20
C ALA A 88 -8.55 9.21 -7.92
N ARG A 89 -7.62 10.13 -7.76
CA ARG A 89 -7.48 10.96 -6.55
C ARG A 89 -8.65 11.92 -6.40
N GLY A 90 -8.93 12.31 -5.15
CA GLY A 90 -10.03 13.23 -4.83
C GLY A 90 -11.41 12.58 -4.78
N THR A 91 -11.49 11.26 -4.88
CA THR A 91 -12.74 10.49 -4.86
C THR A 91 -12.98 9.75 -3.54
N GLY A 92 -12.05 9.83 -2.58
CA GLY A 92 -12.08 9.07 -1.33
C GLY A 92 -11.50 7.65 -1.44
N ILE A 93 -10.96 7.28 -2.60
CA ILE A 93 -10.44 5.92 -2.82
C ILE A 93 -9.25 5.59 -1.92
N GLY A 94 -8.41 6.57 -1.59
CA GLY A 94 -7.28 6.36 -0.69
C GLY A 94 -7.73 5.96 0.72
N ARG A 95 -8.80 6.56 1.21
CA ARG A 95 -9.41 6.21 2.49
C ARG A 95 -9.99 4.80 2.46
N GLU A 96 -10.69 4.46 1.42
CA GLU A 96 -11.26 3.12 1.24
C GLU A 96 -10.16 2.06 1.12
N LEU A 97 -9.11 2.35 0.37
CA LEU A 97 -7.95 1.46 0.23
C LEU A 97 -7.34 1.11 1.59
N VAL A 98 -7.06 2.11 2.42
CA VAL A 98 -6.45 1.89 3.74
C VAL A 98 -7.41 1.13 4.67
N ALA A 99 -8.68 1.50 4.70
CA ALA A 99 -9.68 0.82 5.53
C ALA A 99 -9.81 -0.66 5.14
N ARG A 100 -9.88 -0.96 3.85
CA ARG A 100 -9.95 -2.34 3.35
C ARG A 100 -8.67 -3.11 3.60
N GLY A 101 -7.51 -2.47 3.43
CA GLY A 101 -6.22 -3.08 3.72
C GLY A 101 -6.11 -3.49 5.18
N ILE A 102 -6.51 -2.64 6.11
CA ILE A 102 -6.53 -2.95 7.54
C ILE A 102 -7.49 -4.12 7.83
N ALA A 103 -8.69 -4.08 7.27
CA ALA A 103 -9.68 -5.14 7.49
C ALA A 103 -9.19 -6.50 6.98
N HIS A 104 -8.66 -6.55 5.76
CA HIS A 104 -8.13 -7.79 5.18
C HIS A 104 -6.92 -8.31 5.95
N ALA A 105 -5.98 -7.42 6.29
CA ALA A 105 -4.76 -7.79 7.02
C ALA A 105 -5.10 -8.33 8.42
N THR A 106 -6.02 -7.69 9.13
CA THR A 106 -6.46 -8.11 10.47
C THR A 106 -7.16 -9.47 10.41
N ALA A 107 -7.96 -9.72 9.39
CA ALA A 107 -8.61 -11.02 9.20
C ALA A 107 -7.61 -12.12 8.82
N GLN A 108 -6.60 -11.79 8.03
CA GLN A 108 -5.57 -12.73 7.58
C GLN A 108 -4.60 -13.13 8.70
N PHE A 109 -4.22 -12.17 9.55
CA PHE A 109 -3.27 -12.35 10.62
C PHE A 109 -3.86 -11.85 11.96
N PRO A 110 -4.87 -12.55 12.52
CA PRO A 110 -5.54 -12.10 13.73
C PRO A 110 -4.58 -12.03 14.93
N GLY A 111 -4.76 -11.00 15.76
CA GLY A 111 -3.95 -10.82 16.96
C GLY A 111 -2.59 -10.14 16.72
N HIS A 112 -2.29 -9.70 15.51
CA HIS A 112 -1.05 -9.00 15.20
C HIS A 112 -1.28 -7.50 14.97
N ALA A 113 -0.34 -6.70 15.46
CA ALA A 113 -0.29 -5.27 15.16
C ALA A 113 0.15 -5.04 13.70
N ILE A 114 -0.21 -3.87 13.17
CA ILE A 114 0.19 -3.44 11.82
C ILE A 114 1.23 -2.33 11.95
N ARG A 115 2.38 -2.50 11.32
CA ARG A 115 3.42 -1.47 11.22
C ARG A 115 3.48 -0.90 9.82
N ILE A 116 3.61 0.42 9.71
CA ILE A 116 3.80 1.12 8.43
C ILE A 116 4.97 2.09 8.53
N GLY A 117 5.68 2.27 7.41
CA GLY A 117 6.58 3.39 7.21
C GLY A 117 5.85 4.49 6.46
N ALA A 118 5.29 5.45 7.19
CA ALA A 118 4.47 6.51 6.62
C ALA A 118 5.32 7.70 6.19
N GLN A 119 5.04 8.26 5.01
CA GLN A 119 5.58 9.58 4.69
C GLN A 119 5.06 10.59 5.73
N ALA A 120 5.94 11.40 6.29
CA ALA A 120 5.61 12.26 7.45
C ALA A 120 4.42 13.18 7.19
N ARG A 121 4.23 13.65 5.95
CA ARG A 121 3.08 14.48 5.55
C ARG A 121 1.74 13.76 5.70
N LEU A 122 1.74 12.42 5.79
CA LEU A 122 0.53 11.60 5.91
C LEU A 122 0.30 11.08 7.32
N GLU A 123 1.08 11.52 8.31
CA GLU A 123 0.96 11.06 9.69
C GLU A 123 -0.47 11.22 10.24
N ARG A 124 -1.08 12.38 10.06
CA ARG A 124 -2.48 12.63 10.49
C ARG A 124 -3.48 11.74 9.77
N PHE A 125 -3.26 11.48 8.49
CA PHE A 125 -4.12 10.59 7.71
C PHE A 125 -4.16 9.19 8.33
N TYR A 126 -2.99 8.63 8.69
CA TYR A 126 -2.92 7.30 9.30
C TYR A 126 -3.38 7.29 10.75
N GLN A 127 -3.19 8.36 11.51
CA GLN A 127 -3.73 8.48 12.87
C GLN A 127 -5.25 8.28 12.90
N HIS A 128 -5.94 8.69 11.86
CA HIS A 128 -7.39 8.52 11.70
C HIS A 128 -7.82 7.04 11.71
N TYR A 129 -6.91 6.13 11.37
CA TYR A 129 -7.15 4.68 11.35
C TYR A 129 -6.59 3.97 12.57
N GLY A 130 -6.19 4.70 13.59
CA GLY A 130 -5.69 4.13 14.83
C GLY A 130 -4.19 3.85 14.85
N PHE A 131 -3.43 4.32 13.86
CA PHE A 131 -1.98 4.26 13.88
C PHE A 131 -1.39 5.29 14.83
N VAL A 132 -0.36 4.90 15.56
CA VAL A 132 0.39 5.74 16.50
C VAL A 132 1.84 5.79 16.07
N THR A 133 2.42 6.98 16.03
CA THR A 133 3.84 7.18 15.69
C THR A 133 4.73 6.57 16.77
N VAL A 134 5.69 5.73 16.38
CA VAL A 134 6.58 5.00 17.28
C VAL A 134 8.06 5.33 17.09
N THR A 135 8.41 6.13 16.11
CA THR A 135 9.80 6.57 15.87
C THR A 135 9.89 8.08 15.75
N ALA A 136 11.09 8.62 15.91
CA ALA A 136 11.40 9.96 15.42
C ALA A 136 11.33 9.97 13.88
N MET A 137 11.17 11.16 13.30
CA MET A 137 11.24 11.35 11.86
C MET A 137 12.62 10.93 11.33
N TYR A 138 12.62 10.23 10.21
CA TYR A 138 13.82 9.84 9.49
C TYR A 138 13.64 10.08 8.00
N VAL A 139 14.76 10.14 7.27
CA VAL A 139 14.72 10.31 5.81
C VAL A 139 15.00 8.96 5.17
N GLU A 140 14.10 8.52 4.30
CA GLU A 140 14.25 7.33 3.48
C GLU A 140 14.04 7.70 2.02
N ASP A 141 15.02 7.40 1.17
CA ASP A 141 14.98 7.72 -0.25
C ASP A 141 14.66 9.21 -0.53
N GLY A 142 15.21 10.10 0.29
CA GLY A 142 15.03 11.54 0.16
C GLY A 142 13.69 12.09 0.67
N ILE A 143 12.83 11.26 1.25
CA ILE A 143 11.50 11.64 1.76
C ILE A 143 11.45 11.43 3.27
N GLU A 144 10.91 12.40 3.99
CA GLU A 144 10.69 12.32 5.43
C GLU A 144 9.63 11.27 5.77
N HIS A 145 9.96 10.37 6.69
CA HIS A 145 9.11 9.28 7.15
C HIS A 145 9.02 9.21 8.67
N VAL A 146 7.97 8.59 9.16
CA VAL A 146 7.85 8.09 10.54
C VAL A 146 7.32 6.67 10.48
N ASP A 147 7.77 5.82 11.41
CA ASP A 147 7.10 4.53 11.59
C ASP A 147 5.90 4.70 12.50
N MET A 148 4.82 4.03 12.15
CA MET A 148 3.58 4.04 12.90
C MET A 148 3.10 2.61 13.11
N VAL A 149 2.44 2.36 14.24
CA VAL A 149 1.89 1.05 14.59
C VAL A 149 0.42 1.20 14.95
N ARG A 150 -0.39 0.31 14.43
CA ARG A 150 -1.77 0.11 14.85
C ARG A 150 -1.83 -1.16 15.68
N PRO A 151 -2.07 -1.03 16.99
CA PRO A 151 -2.12 -2.18 17.89
C PRO A 151 -3.26 -3.16 17.57
#